data_9a52228bf7a1801d55d9d02e43d1862e
#
_entry.id   9a52228bf7a1801d55d9d02e43d1862e
#
_cell.length_a   1.000
_cell.length_b   1.000
_cell.length_c   1.000
_cell.angle_alpha   90.00
_cell.angle_beta   90.00
_cell.angle_gamma   90.00
#
_symmetry.space_group_name_H-M   'P 1'
#
loop_
_entity.id
_entity.type
_entity.pdbx_description
1 polymer ?
#
loop_
_entity_poly.entity_id
_entity_poly.type
_entity_poly.pdbx_seq_one_letter_code
_entity_poly.pdbx_strand_id
1 'polypeptide(L)'
;EGTEPYIVGGHTASGYWVDNNRATTIEGLYAAGDVAGGCPQKYVTGALAEGEIAAEAILEYLGNKDAETRGKGATEKQRDASGQAEEKTVTKITKDTEISEDQKLSEIAEAKKAEYESHLNAPRSLMNAEQLEEAMQKIMDQYAGGIGTDYRYSETSLAKADEKIAALLPVVDTLAATDTYELMQIYELRERLIVCRAVIAHLAARKETRWHSFGENTDYPDQSEDWMKYVNSRMENGEIKILYRDLVTKENADKQETANTAEKGAGER
;
A
#
# COMPACT_ATOMS: atom_id res chain seq x y z
N GLU A 1 25.17 -8.03 -24.39
CA GLU A 1 23.94 -8.76 -24.13
C GLU A 1 23.69 -8.64 -22.66
N GLY A 2 22.86 -7.69 -22.33
CA GLY A 2 22.66 -7.28 -20.97
C GLY A 2 21.92 -8.37 -20.23
N THR A 3 22.54 -8.87 -19.23
CA THR A 3 21.84 -9.46 -18.12
C THR A 3 21.45 -8.32 -17.19
N GLU A 4 20.48 -8.53 -16.36
CA GLU A 4 20.01 -7.54 -15.41
C GLU A 4 20.45 -7.90 -13.98
N PRO A 5 21.77 -7.98 -13.73
CA PRO A 5 22.31 -8.52 -12.48
C PRO A 5 22.03 -7.61 -11.29
N TYR A 6 21.77 -6.35 -11.54
CA TYR A 6 21.57 -5.31 -10.54
C TYR A 6 20.20 -5.33 -9.90
N ILE A 7 19.22 -5.94 -10.53
CA ILE A 7 17.87 -6.02 -10.00
C ILE A 7 17.81 -6.87 -8.73
N VAL A 8 18.69 -7.84 -8.61
CA VAL A 8 18.76 -8.76 -7.48
C VAL A 8 18.99 -8.07 -6.14
N GLY A 9 19.83 -7.04 -6.10
CA GLY A 9 20.11 -6.31 -4.86
C GLY A 9 18.96 -5.39 -4.39
N GLY A 10 18.08 -4.96 -5.29
CA GLY A 10 16.96 -4.07 -4.98
C GLY A 10 15.81 -4.74 -4.25
N HIS A 11 15.72 -6.06 -4.29
CA HIS A 11 14.60 -6.81 -3.73
C HIS A 11 14.46 -6.72 -2.21
N THR A 12 15.55 -6.62 -1.49
CA THR A 12 15.55 -6.89 -0.05
C THR A 12 15.04 -5.75 0.81
N ALA A 13 14.97 -4.53 0.30
CA ALA A 13 14.65 -3.35 1.09
C ALA A 13 13.25 -2.78 0.84
N SER A 14 12.67 -3.04 -0.35
CA SER A 14 11.38 -2.47 -0.75
C SER A 14 10.21 -3.38 -0.41
N GLY A 15 9.08 -2.80 -0.06
CA GLY A 15 7.84 -3.52 0.20
C GLY A 15 6.93 -2.75 1.14
N TYR A 16 5.78 -3.35 1.45
CA TYR A 16 4.86 -2.79 2.42
C TYR A 16 5.50 -2.69 3.80
N TRP A 17 5.21 -1.61 4.51
CA TRP A 17 5.59 -1.49 5.90
C TRP A 17 4.78 -2.48 6.73
N VAL A 18 5.48 -3.40 7.37
CA VAL A 18 4.92 -4.40 8.27
C VAL A 18 5.62 -4.34 9.63
N ASP A 19 4.92 -4.79 10.66
CA ASP A 19 5.51 -5.04 11.98
C ASP A 19 6.17 -6.43 12.06
N ASN A 20 6.62 -6.81 13.24
CA ASN A 20 7.25 -8.13 13.48
C ASN A 20 6.30 -9.30 13.22
N ASN A 21 4.99 -9.08 13.31
CA ASN A 21 3.94 -10.05 13.05
C ASN A 21 3.46 -10.04 11.59
N ARG A 22 4.12 -9.28 10.73
CA ARG A 22 3.77 -9.09 9.32
C ARG A 22 2.44 -8.37 9.08
N ALA A 23 1.86 -7.75 10.13
CA ALA A 23 0.69 -6.91 9.98
C ALA A 23 1.06 -5.56 9.36
N THR A 24 0.27 -5.11 8.39
CA THR A 24 0.42 -3.78 7.78
C THR A 24 -0.21 -2.70 8.67
N THR A 25 -0.19 -1.45 8.22
CA THR A 25 -0.90 -0.35 8.89
C THR A 25 -2.43 -0.40 8.69
N ILE A 26 -2.93 -1.31 7.85
CA ILE A 26 -4.36 -1.54 7.62
C ILE A 26 -4.78 -2.74 8.46
N GLU A 27 -5.78 -2.58 9.30
CA GLU A 27 -6.29 -3.65 10.17
C GLU A 27 -6.72 -4.87 9.34
N GLY A 28 -6.28 -6.06 9.76
CA GLY A 28 -6.60 -7.33 9.10
C GLY A 28 -5.83 -7.60 7.82
N LEU A 29 -4.97 -6.68 7.36
CA LEU A 29 -4.12 -6.87 6.19
C LEU A 29 -2.69 -7.21 6.59
N TYR A 30 -2.17 -8.31 6.07
CA TYR A 30 -0.82 -8.81 6.31
C TYR A 30 -0.04 -8.88 5.00
N ALA A 31 1.29 -8.74 5.09
CA ALA A 31 2.17 -8.89 3.95
C ALA A 31 3.41 -9.72 4.34
N ALA A 32 3.73 -10.73 3.55
CA ALA A 32 4.83 -11.65 3.78
C ALA A 32 5.59 -11.93 2.49
N GLY A 33 6.87 -12.26 2.58
CA GLY A 33 7.72 -12.54 1.43
C GLY A 33 8.11 -11.27 0.67
N ASP A 34 8.11 -11.36 -0.66
CA ASP A 34 8.59 -10.28 -1.53
C ASP A 34 7.83 -8.96 -1.40
N VAL A 35 6.58 -9.00 -1.00
CA VAL A 35 5.75 -7.80 -0.80
C VAL A 35 6.01 -7.11 0.54
N ALA A 36 6.65 -7.81 1.51
CA ALA A 36 6.98 -7.24 2.81
C ALA A 36 8.27 -6.44 2.75
N GLY A 37 8.26 -5.21 3.25
CA GLY A 37 9.45 -4.39 3.40
C GLY A 37 10.37 -4.94 4.48
N GLY A 38 11.68 -4.92 4.22
CA GLY A 38 12.68 -5.37 5.18
C GLY A 38 12.82 -6.89 5.33
N CYS A 39 12.18 -7.69 4.49
CA CYS A 39 12.40 -9.13 4.44
C CYS A 39 13.88 -9.40 4.11
N PRO A 40 14.64 -10.07 4.99
CA PRO A 40 16.09 -10.22 4.81
C PRO A 40 16.46 -11.17 3.68
N GLN A 41 15.55 -12.03 3.26
CA GLN A 41 15.76 -13.00 2.20
C GLN A 41 14.48 -13.19 1.38
N LYS A 42 14.38 -12.42 0.30
CA LYS A 42 13.21 -12.44 -0.60
C LYS A 42 13.28 -13.58 -1.62
N TYR A 43 13.26 -14.80 -1.16
CA TYR A 43 13.18 -16.02 -1.95
C TYR A 43 12.30 -17.03 -1.22
N VAL A 44 12.14 -18.22 -1.78
CA VAL A 44 11.23 -19.24 -1.26
C VAL A 44 11.40 -19.47 0.25
N THR A 45 12.62 -19.55 0.74
CA THR A 45 12.89 -19.80 2.17
C THR A 45 12.43 -18.64 3.06
N GLY A 46 12.71 -17.41 2.68
CA GLY A 46 12.27 -16.23 3.41
C GLY A 46 10.75 -16.05 3.32
N ALA A 47 10.17 -16.28 2.13
CA ALA A 47 8.72 -16.19 1.94
C ALA A 47 7.95 -17.23 2.78
N LEU A 48 8.48 -18.46 2.91
CA LEU A 48 7.89 -19.48 3.77
C LEU A 48 7.98 -19.11 5.25
N ALA A 49 9.13 -18.65 5.72
CA ALA A 49 9.31 -18.25 7.11
C ALA A 49 8.40 -17.07 7.48
N GLU A 50 8.30 -16.07 6.62
CA GLU A 50 7.41 -14.93 6.85
C GLU A 50 5.93 -15.30 6.74
N GLY A 51 5.60 -16.23 5.86
CA GLY A 51 4.25 -16.80 5.75
C GLY A 51 3.82 -17.53 7.04
N GLU A 52 4.73 -18.25 7.68
CA GLU A 52 4.50 -18.89 8.97
C GLU A 52 4.22 -17.84 10.08
N ILE A 53 5.07 -16.81 10.18
CA ILE A 53 4.86 -15.70 11.13
C ILE A 53 3.51 -15.00 10.89
N ALA A 54 3.18 -14.70 9.65
CA ALA A 54 1.91 -14.06 9.31
C ALA A 54 0.72 -14.97 9.66
N ALA A 55 0.81 -16.27 9.39
CA ALA A 55 -0.27 -17.21 9.69
C ALA A 55 -0.55 -17.32 11.20
N GLU A 56 0.49 -17.39 12.04
CA GLU A 56 0.36 -17.39 13.49
C GLU A 56 -0.31 -16.12 14.00
N ALA A 57 0.14 -14.95 13.50
CA ALA A 57 -0.43 -13.67 13.88
C ALA A 57 -1.90 -13.50 13.42
N ILE A 58 -2.26 -14.01 12.25
CA ILE A 58 -3.65 -14.01 11.76
C ILE A 58 -4.54 -14.88 12.66
N LEU A 59 -4.07 -16.06 13.06
CA LEU A 59 -4.83 -16.94 13.95
C LEU A 59 -5.08 -16.27 15.31
N GLU A 60 -4.08 -15.59 15.87
CA GLU A 60 -4.24 -14.82 17.09
C GLU A 60 -5.24 -13.68 16.93
N TYR A 61 -5.13 -12.90 15.85
CA TYR A 61 -6.05 -11.81 15.53
C TYR A 61 -7.50 -12.29 15.42
N LEU A 62 -7.75 -13.38 14.70
CA LEU A 62 -9.09 -13.95 14.55
C LEU A 62 -9.63 -14.50 15.88
N GLY A 63 -8.79 -15.14 16.68
CA GLY A 63 -9.17 -15.62 18.01
C GLY A 63 -9.60 -14.49 18.96
N ASN A 64 -8.92 -13.35 18.90
CA ASN A 64 -9.26 -12.15 19.68
C ASN A 64 -10.57 -11.52 19.20
N LYS A 65 -10.79 -11.40 17.89
CA LYS A 65 -12.04 -10.90 17.30
C LYS A 65 -13.25 -11.77 17.69
N ASP A 66 -13.11 -13.09 17.65
CA ASP A 66 -14.15 -14.01 18.09
C ASP A 66 -14.48 -13.85 19.59
N ALA A 67 -13.46 -13.62 20.41
CA ALA A 67 -13.66 -13.38 21.84
C ALA A 67 -14.38 -12.05 22.11
N GLU A 68 -14.03 -10.98 21.42
CA GLU A 68 -14.71 -9.68 21.49
C GLU A 68 -16.17 -9.75 21.05
N THR A 69 -16.44 -10.48 19.96
CA THR A 69 -17.80 -10.66 19.43
C THR A 69 -18.66 -11.44 20.41
N ARG A 70 -18.10 -12.49 21.02
CA ARG A 70 -18.78 -13.26 22.08
C ARG A 70 -18.99 -12.45 23.36
N GLY A 71 -18.02 -11.59 23.72
CA GLY A 71 -18.13 -10.72 24.88
C GLY A 71 -19.23 -9.65 24.74
N LYS A 72 -19.42 -9.10 23.56
CA LYS A 72 -20.51 -8.15 23.28
C LYS A 72 -21.90 -8.80 23.21
N GLY A 73 -21.98 -10.10 22.99
CA GLY A 73 -23.22 -10.88 23.00
C GLY A 73 -23.61 -11.46 24.35
N ALA A 74 -22.75 -11.38 25.34
CA ALA A 74 -23.03 -11.82 26.71
C ALA A 74 -23.75 -10.69 27.47
N THR A 75 -25.06 -10.60 27.30
CA THR A 75 -25.92 -9.84 28.20
C THR A 75 -25.66 -10.34 29.62
N GLU A 76 -25.15 -9.48 30.49
CA GLU A 76 -25.08 -9.72 31.92
C GLU A 76 -26.48 -10.03 32.44
N LYS A 77 -26.75 -11.32 32.73
CA LYS A 77 -27.89 -11.72 33.50
C LYS A 77 -27.58 -11.40 34.98
N GLN A 78 -27.87 -10.16 35.37
CA GLN A 78 -27.98 -9.84 36.76
C GLN A 78 -29.20 -10.60 37.33
N ARG A 79 -28.95 -11.60 38.18
CA ARG A 79 -29.97 -12.22 38.99
C ARG A 79 -30.20 -11.32 40.20
N ASP A 80 -31.43 -10.89 40.40
CA ASP A 80 -31.81 -10.28 41.66
C ASP A 80 -31.95 -11.36 42.77
N ALA A 81 -32.01 -10.90 44.01
CA ALA A 81 -32.04 -11.76 45.19
C ALA A 81 -33.37 -12.54 45.33
N SER A 82 -34.33 -12.45 44.42
CA SER A 82 -35.66 -13.10 44.49
C SER A 82 -35.90 -14.18 43.44
N GLY A 83 -34.98 -14.40 42.50
CA GLY A 83 -35.03 -15.50 41.54
C GLY A 83 -36.07 -15.40 40.45
N GLN A 84 -36.72 -14.25 40.22
CA GLN A 84 -37.65 -14.02 39.13
C GLN A 84 -37.00 -13.22 38.02
N ALA A 85 -37.10 -13.70 36.78
CA ALA A 85 -36.60 -13.03 35.57
C ALA A 85 -37.63 -11.99 35.10
N GLU A 86 -37.42 -10.73 35.36
CA GLU A 86 -38.11 -9.66 34.67
C GLU A 86 -37.32 -9.26 33.43
N GLU A 87 -37.92 -9.45 32.26
CA GLU A 87 -37.43 -9.02 30.97
C GLU A 87 -37.70 -7.50 30.81
N LYS A 88 -36.75 -6.68 31.24
CA LYS A 88 -36.79 -5.26 30.92
C LYS A 88 -36.07 -5.02 29.59
N THR A 89 -36.83 -4.99 28.54
CA THR A 89 -36.43 -4.47 27.24
C THR A 89 -36.16 -2.97 27.37
N VAL A 90 -34.92 -2.59 27.59
CA VAL A 90 -34.50 -1.19 27.48
C VAL A 90 -34.12 -0.94 26.03
N THR A 91 -35.13 -0.61 25.23
CA THR A 91 -34.91 -0.07 23.88
C THR A 91 -34.51 1.39 24.03
N LYS A 92 -33.23 1.66 24.16
CA LYS A 92 -32.70 3.01 24.00
C LYS A 92 -32.41 3.20 22.51
N ILE A 93 -33.42 3.67 21.80
CA ILE A 93 -33.27 4.11 20.42
C ILE A 93 -32.52 5.44 20.44
N THR A 94 -31.22 5.38 20.26
CA THR A 94 -30.47 6.50 19.69
C THR A 94 -30.52 6.28 18.17
N LYS A 95 -31.39 7.03 17.50
CA LYS A 95 -31.42 7.13 16.05
C LYS A 95 -30.22 7.96 15.59
N ASP A 96 -29.06 7.38 15.55
CA ASP A 96 -28.05 7.71 14.58
C ASP A 96 -28.04 6.53 13.60
N THR A 97 -28.33 6.81 12.34
CA THR A 97 -28.44 5.82 11.28
C THR A 97 -27.03 5.34 10.94
N GLU A 98 -26.44 4.52 11.81
CA GLU A 98 -25.25 3.76 11.43
C GLU A 98 -25.67 2.75 10.37
N ILE A 99 -25.21 3.01 9.15
CA ILE A 99 -25.35 2.08 8.03
C ILE A 99 -24.67 0.77 8.47
N SER A 100 -25.39 -0.36 8.37
CA SER A 100 -24.80 -1.66 8.74
C SER A 100 -23.58 -1.98 7.86
N GLU A 101 -22.64 -2.79 8.36
CA GLU A 101 -21.46 -3.21 7.58
C GLU A 101 -21.88 -3.87 6.25
N ASP A 102 -22.92 -4.66 6.24
CA ASP A 102 -23.47 -5.28 5.02
C ASP A 102 -24.00 -4.24 4.02
N GLN A 103 -24.62 -3.16 4.50
CA GLN A 103 -25.05 -2.07 3.63
C GLN A 103 -23.88 -1.30 3.04
N LYS A 104 -22.84 -1.03 3.83
CA LYS A 104 -21.60 -0.40 3.35
C LYS A 104 -20.91 -1.26 2.29
N LEU A 105 -20.81 -2.56 2.51
CA LEU A 105 -20.24 -3.50 1.55
C LEU A 105 -21.05 -3.53 0.25
N SER A 106 -22.39 -3.54 0.35
CA SER A 106 -23.27 -3.51 -0.81
C SER A 106 -23.10 -2.22 -1.62
N GLU A 107 -23.03 -1.06 -0.96
CA GLU A 107 -22.82 0.23 -1.62
C GLU A 107 -21.46 0.28 -2.34
N ILE A 108 -20.39 -0.24 -1.72
CA ILE A 108 -19.06 -0.33 -2.33
C ILE A 108 -19.11 -1.26 -3.56
N ALA A 109 -19.77 -2.41 -3.45
CA ALA A 109 -19.89 -3.37 -4.55
C ALA A 109 -20.65 -2.77 -5.75
N GLU A 110 -21.77 -2.08 -5.51
CA GLU A 110 -22.54 -1.42 -6.57
C GLU A 110 -21.76 -0.26 -7.20
N ALA A 111 -21.02 0.54 -6.40
CA ALA A 111 -20.18 1.60 -6.92
C ALA A 111 -19.06 1.03 -7.82
N LYS A 112 -18.41 -0.07 -7.41
CA LYS A 112 -17.40 -0.74 -8.22
C LYS A 112 -17.97 -1.36 -9.49
N LYS A 113 -19.15 -1.96 -9.42
CA LYS A 113 -19.84 -2.47 -10.58
C LYS A 113 -20.16 -1.36 -11.60
N ALA A 114 -20.66 -0.23 -11.14
CA ALA A 114 -20.92 0.93 -12.00
C ALA A 114 -19.64 1.46 -12.66
N GLU A 115 -18.52 1.47 -11.93
CA GLU A 115 -17.21 1.83 -12.46
C GLU A 115 -16.77 0.85 -13.57
N TYR A 116 -16.91 -0.47 -13.36
CA TYR A 116 -16.62 -1.48 -14.38
C TYR A 116 -17.50 -1.34 -15.62
N GLU A 117 -18.79 -1.15 -15.42
CA GLU A 117 -19.76 -0.95 -16.51
C GLU A 117 -19.47 0.33 -17.30
N SER A 118 -18.92 1.38 -16.66
CA SER A 118 -18.54 2.61 -17.35
C SER A 118 -17.46 2.38 -18.40
N HIS A 119 -16.47 1.54 -18.12
CA HIS A 119 -15.42 1.17 -19.09
C HIS A 119 -15.96 0.23 -20.18
N LEU A 120 -16.77 -0.78 -19.80
CA LEU A 120 -17.32 -1.77 -20.74
C LEU A 120 -18.35 -1.18 -21.71
N ASN A 121 -19.05 -0.10 -21.32
CA ASN A 121 -20.03 0.60 -22.14
C ASN A 121 -19.50 1.91 -22.73
N ALA A 122 -18.22 2.25 -22.47
CA ALA A 122 -17.63 3.47 -23.00
C ALA A 122 -17.55 3.42 -24.54
N PRO A 123 -17.73 4.57 -25.24
CA PRO A 123 -17.39 4.64 -26.63
C PRO A 123 -15.88 4.40 -26.79
N ARG A 124 -15.49 3.84 -27.95
CA ARG A 124 -14.07 3.54 -28.21
C ARG A 124 -13.20 4.77 -27.95
N SER A 125 -12.23 4.63 -27.06
CA SER A 125 -11.28 5.68 -26.71
C SER A 125 -10.27 5.93 -27.85
N LEU A 126 -9.66 7.12 -27.85
CA LEU A 126 -8.60 7.47 -28.80
C LEU A 126 -7.31 6.67 -28.58
N MET A 127 -7.08 6.25 -27.34
CA MET A 127 -5.95 5.40 -26.93
C MET A 127 -6.49 4.14 -26.24
N ASN A 128 -5.73 3.07 -26.30
CA ASN A 128 -5.96 1.87 -25.51
C ASN A 128 -4.99 1.78 -24.32
N ALA A 129 -5.18 0.79 -23.45
CA ALA A 129 -4.35 0.60 -22.27
C ALA A 129 -2.87 0.39 -22.63
N GLU A 130 -2.56 -0.38 -23.67
CA GLU A 130 -1.21 -0.67 -24.13
C GLU A 130 -0.46 0.60 -24.59
N GLN A 131 -1.12 1.48 -25.34
CA GLN A 131 -0.52 2.75 -25.77
C GLN A 131 -0.24 3.68 -24.58
N LEU A 132 -1.10 3.67 -23.60
CA LEU A 132 -0.92 4.46 -22.39
C LEU A 132 0.18 3.90 -21.49
N GLU A 133 0.31 2.57 -21.44
CA GLU A 133 1.41 1.88 -20.76
C GLU A 133 2.75 2.22 -21.43
N GLU A 134 2.81 2.20 -22.75
CA GLU A 134 4.01 2.62 -23.49
C GLU A 134 4.40 4.07 -23.19
N ALA A 135 3.41 4.95 -23.08
CA ALA A 135 3.64 6.34 -22.69
C ALA A 135 4.20 6.45 -21.27
N MET A 136 3.66 5.68 -20.30
CA MET A 136 4.17 5.58 -18.94
C MET A 136 5.62 5.11 -18.93
N GLN A 137 5.94 4.02 -19.64
CA GLN A 137 7.28 3.47 -19.72
C GLN A 137 8.29 4.50 -20.29
N LYS A 138 7.92 5.21 -21.35
CA LYS A 138 8.76 6.27 -21.93
C LYS A 138 9.01 7.42 -20.97
N ILE A 139 8.00 7.81 -20.20
CA ILE A 139 8.16 8.88 -19.20
C ILE A 139 9.15 8.42 -18.11
N MET A 140 9.00 7.22 -17.60
CA MET A 140 9.91 6.67 -16.57
C MET A 140 11.32 6.55 -17.11
N ASP A 141 11.49 6.03 -18.33
CA ASP A 141 12.79 5.90 -18.98
C ASP A 141 13.50 7.26 -19.15
N GLN A 142 12.79 8.26 -19.63
CA GLN A 142 13.38 9.55 -19.97
C GLN A 142 13.60 10.49 -18.78
N TYR A 143 12.85 10.35 -17.70
CA TYR A 143 12.83 11.33 -16.61
C TYR A 143 13.13 10.76 -15.23
N ALA A 144 12.98 9.45 -15.03
CA ALA A 144 13.14 8.81 -13.72
C ALA A 144 14.31 7.81 -13.66
N GLY A 145 15.33 7.98 -14.50
CA GLY A 145 16.55 7.18 -14.43
C GLY A 145 16.45 5.85 -15.15
N GLY A 146 15.80 5.78 -16.31
CA GLY A 146 15.79 4.60 -17.14
C GLY A 146 17.04 4.41 -17.99
N ILE A 147 17.02 3.38 -18.83
CA ILE A 147 18.14 3.00 -19.71
C ILE A 147 18.53 4.16 -20.65
N GLY A 148 17.53 4.87 -21.17
CA GLY A 148 17.75 5.99 -22.10
C GLY A 148 18.51 7.17 -21.49
N THR A 149 18.68 7.21 -20.17
CA THR A 149 19.44 8.24 -19.45
C THR A 149 20.66 7.68 -18.72
N ASP A 150 21.11 6.49 -19.06
CA ASP A 150 22.17 5.77 -18.32
C ASP A 150 21.88 5.67 -16.82
N TYR A 151 20.60 5.44 -16.46
CA TYR A 151 20.10 5.37 -15.08
C TYR A 151 20.30 6.65 -14.26
N ARG A 152 20.41 7.81 -14.92
CA ARG A 152 20.59 9.11 -14.28
C ARG A 152 19.31 9.89 -14.20
N TYR A 153 19.13 10.59 -13.08
CA TYR A 153 18.00 11.46 -12.84
C TYR A 153 18.41 12.68 -12.00
N SER A 154 17.58 13.69 -11.99
CA SER A 154 17.72 14.91 -11.19
C SER A 154 16.40 15.26 -10.53
N GLU A 155 16.39 16.16 -9.55
CA GLU A 155 15.16 16.69 -8.97
C GLU A 155 14.23 17.30 -10.04
N THR A 156 14.81 18.02 -10.98
CA THR A 156 14.04 18.64 -12.08
C THR A 156 13.43 17.58 -13.01
N SER A 157 14.18 16.53 -13.35
CA SER A 157 13.67 15.45 -14.21
C SER A 157 12.58 14.64 -13.50
N LEU A 158 12.74 14.35 -12.19
CA LEU A 158 11.75 13.66 -11.39
C LEU A 158 10.44 14.45 -11.24
N ALA A 159 10.53 15.76 -11.00
CA ALA A 159 9.34 16.63 -10.96
C ALA A 159 8.56 16.58 -12.28
N LYS A 160 9.28 16.58 -13.41
CA LYS A 160 8.67 16.45 -14.74
C LYS A 160 8.08 15.05 -14.97
N ALA A 161 8.72 14.00 -14.44
CA ALA A 161 8.17 12.64 -14.48
C ALA A 161 6.84 12.56 -13.73
N ASP A 162 6.77 13.08 -12.49
CA ASP A 162 5.54 13.06 -11.68
C ASP A 162 4.40 13.84 -12.35
N GLU A 163 4.68 15.04 -12.87
CA GLU A 163 3.70 15.84 -13.62
C GLU A 163 3.11 15.04 -14.78
N LYS A 164 3.97 14.40 -15.59
CA LYS A 164 3.55 13.63 -16.76
C LYS A 164 2.79 12.36 -16.39
N ILE A 165 3.25 11.60 -15.39
CA ILE A 165 2.56 10.40 -14.90
C ILE A 165 1.21 10.78 -14.28
N ALA A 166 1.14 11.85 -13.49
CA ALA A 166 -0.10 12.34 -12.93
C ALA A 166 -1.13 12.71 -14.01
N ALA A 167 -0.67 13.27 -15.14
CA ALA A 167 -1.53 13.61 -16.26
C ALA A 167 -2.12 12.39 -16.99
N LEU A 168 -1.51 11.21 -16.86
CA LEU A 168 -2.06 9.97 -17.44
C LEU A 168 -3.20 9.36 -16.61
N LEU A 169 -3.25 9.60 -15.30
CA LEU A 169 -4.26 9.03 -14.41
C LEU A 169 -5.70 9.31 -14.86
N PRO A 170 -6.12 10.56 -15.12
CA PRO A 170 -7.47 10.84 -15.59
C PRO A 170 -7.75 10.27 -16.99
N VAL A 171 -6.72 10.02 -17.81
CA VAL A 171 -6.88 9.39 -19.12
C VAL A 171 -7.27 7.93 -18.98
N VAL A 172 -6.73 7.22 -17.99
CA VAL A 172 -7.10 5.82 -17.69
C VAL A 172 -8.61 5.71 -17.43
N ASP A 173 -9.20 6.65 -16.71
CA ASP A 173 -10.62 6.66 -16.38
C ASP A 173 -11.53 6.81 -17.61
N THR A 174 -10.97 7.21 -18.76
CA THR A 174 -11.70 7.36 -20.03
C THR A 174 -11.51 6.18 -20.99
N LEU A 175 -10.72 5.18 -20.62
CA LEU A 175 -10.47 4.04 -21.49
C LEU A 175 -11.69 3.14 -21.61
N ALA A 176 -11.95 2.67 -22.83
CA ALA A 176 -12.98 1.68 -23.11
C ALA A 176 -12.40 0.28 -23.09
N ALA A 177 -13.16 -0.66 -22.56
CA ALA A 177 -12.88 -2.10 -22.58
C ALA A 177 -13.97 -2.84 -23.37
N THR A 178 -13.58 -3.78 -24.22
CA THR A 178 -14.52 -4.63 -24.98
C THR A 178 -14.88 -5.90 -24.23
N ASP A 179 -14.05 -6.28 -23.27
CA ASP A 179 -14.25 -7.45 -22.42
C ASP A 179 -13.58 -7.28 -21.04
N THR A 180 -13.70 -8.31 -20.21
CA THR A 180 -13.14 -8.32 -18.86
C THR A 180 -11.61 -8.38 -18.84
N TYR A 181 -10.98 -8.88 -19.90
CA TYR A 181 -9.52 -8.91 -20.01
C TYR A 181 -8.95 -7.50 -20.25
N GLU A 182 -9.51 -6.77 -21.18
CA GLU A 182 -9.15 -5.36 -21.40
C GLU A 182 -9.47 -4.50 -20.18
N LEU A 183 -10.59 -4.78 -19.51
CA LEU A 183 -10.94 -4.12 -18.25
C LEU A 183 -9.85 -4.35 -17.18
N MET A 184 -9.37 -5.57 -17.02
CA MET A 184 -8.28 -5.89 -16.08
C MET A 184 -7.00 -5.12 -16.44
N GLN A 185 -6.64 -5.02 -17.72
CA GLN A 185 -5.48 -4.25 -18.17
C GLN A 185 -5.59 -2.76 -17.80
N ILE A 186 -6.79 -2.16 -17.87
CA ILE A 186 -7.03 -0.77 -17.45
C ILE A 186 -6.73 -0.60 -15.95
N TYR A 187 -7.20 -1.53 -15.11
CA TYR A 187 -6.95 -1.46 -13.67
C TYR A 187 -5.48 -1.68 -13.32
N GLU A 188 -4.82 -2.66 -13.94
CA GLU A 188 -3.38 -2.89 -13.78
C GLU A 188 -2.57 -1.65 -14.18
N LEU A 189 -2.94 -1.00 -15.27
CA LEU A 189 -2.26 0.23 -15.71
C LEU A 189 -2.44 1.37 -14.69
N ARG A 190 -3.64 1.54 -14.14
CA ARG A 190 -3.89 2.54 -13.10
C ARG A 190 -3.01 2.31 -11.88
N GLU A 191 -2.91 1.07 -11.42
CA GLU A 191 -2.04 0.70 -10.30
C GLU A 191 -0.56 0.97 -10.63
N ARG A 192 -0.10 0.61 -11.82
CA ARG A 192 1.28 0.88 -12.27
C ARG A 192 1.59 2.38 -12.29
N LEU A 193 0.67 3.23 -12.72
CA LEU A 193 0.85 4.69 -12.68
C LEU A 193 1.01 5.20 -11.23
N ILE A 194 0.23 4.68 -10.29
CA ILE A 194 0.35 5.02 -8.87
C ILE A 194 1.71 4.56 -8.33
N VAL A 195 2.14 3.34 -8.68
CA VAL A 195 3.47 2.82 -8.31
C VAL A 195 4.59 3.68 -8.90
N CYS A 196 4.49 4.09 -10.17
CA CYS A 196 5.47 5.00 -10.79
C CYS A 196 5.58 6.30 -10.01
N ARG A 197 4.47 6.92 -9.61
CA ARG A 197 4.49 8.12 -8.76
C ARG A 197 5.14 7.86 -7.39
N ALA A 198 4.86 6.71 -6.78
CA ALA A 198 5.53 6.33 -5.53
C ALA A 198 7.04 6.19 -5.71
N VAL A 199 7.50 5.52 -6.78
CA VAL A 199 8.92 5.41 -7.11
C VAL A 199 9.55 6.79 -7.30
N ILE A 200 8.94 7.66 -8.09
CA ILE A 200 9.42 9.03 -8.32
C ILE A 200 9.54 9.79 -6.99
N ALA A 201 8.53 9.71 -6.13
CA ALA A 201 8.52 10.35 -4.83
C ALA A 201 9.66 9.85 -3.92
N HIS A 202 9.93 8.55 -3.93
CA HIS A 202 11.04 7.96 -3.17
C HIS A 202 12.40 8.38 -3.72
N LEU A 203 12.58 8.40 -5.04
CA LEU A 203 13.81 8.90 -5.67
C LEU A 203 14.04 10.38 -5.35
N ALA A 204 13.00 11.20 -5.42
CA ALA A 204 13.07 12.63 -5.10
C ALA A 204 13.32 12.88 -3.61
N ALA A 205 12.82 12.02 -2.73
CA ALA A 205 12.97 12.17 -1.29
C ALA A 205 14.42 11.94 -0.80
N ARG A 206 15.15 11.01 -1.43
CA ARG A 206 16.50 10.63 -1.00
C ARG A 206 17.56 11.51 -1.68
N LYS A 207 18.24 12.34 -0.89
CA LYS A 207 19.26 13.29 -1.36
C LYS A 207 20.67 12.68 -1.28
N GLU A 208 20.85 11.54 -1.92
CA GLU A 208 22.13 10.83 -2.04
C GLU A 208 22.09 9.86 -3.20
N THR A 209 23.25 9.40 -3.64
CA THR A 209 23.41 8.22 -4.48
C THR A 209 24.18 7.16 -3.71
N ARG A 210 23.52 6.03 -3.39
CA ARG A 210 24.12 4.94 -2.61
C ARG A 210 24.53 3.75 -3.47
N TRP A 211 23.73 3.45 -4.48
CA TRP A 211 23.90 2.31 -5.36
C TRP A 211 23.96 2.76 -6.81
N HIS A 212 25.12 3.23 -7.26
CA HIS A 212 25.30 3.75 -8.62
C HIS A 212 24.91 2.75 -9.72
N SER A 213 24.89 1.45 -9.42
CA SER A 213 24.45 0.41 -10.36
C SER A 213 22.93 0.38 -10.57
N PHE A 214 22.13 1.05 -9.73
CA PHE A 214 20.68 1.14 -9.86
C PHE A 214 20.19 2.48 -10.38
N GLY A 215 20.93 3.53 -10.08
CA GLY A 215 20.56 4.86 -10.47
C GLY A 215 21.46 5.89 -9.81
N GLU A 216 21.67 7.00 -10.48
CA GLU A 216 22.50 8.10 -10.02
C GLU A 216 21.67 9.38 -9.97
N ASN A 217 21.54 9.94 -8.77
CA ASN A 217 21.00 11.28 -8.61
C ASN A 217 22.08 12.30 -8.95
N THR A 218 21.97 12.98 -10.07
CA THR A 218 23.00 13.91 -10.55
C THR A 218 23.11 15.17 -9.70
N ASP A 219 22.10 15.51 -8.91
CA ASP A 219 22.15 16.63 -7.95
C ASP A 219 22.80 16.23 -6.64
N TYR A 220 22.82 14.92 -6.31
CA TYR A 220 23.39 14.35 -5.09
C TYR A 220 24.15 13.06 -5.42
N PRO A 221 25.32 13.16 -6.05
CA PRO A 221 26.05 11.99 -6.56
C PRO A 221 26.73 11.17 -5.45
N ASP A 222 26.97 11.77 -4.29
CA ASP A 222 27.69 11.14 -3.19
C ASP A 222 26.74 10.45 -2.20
N GLN A 223 27.25 9.40 -1.53
CA GLN A 223 26.58 8.77 -0.41
C GLN A 223 26.70 9.63 0.84
N SER A 224 25.64 9.70 1.65
CA SER A 224 25.63 10.46 2.91
C SER A 224 25.13 9.62 4.08
N GLU A 225 25.78 9.73 5.23
CA GLU A 225 25.35 9.11 6.49
C GLU A 225 24.02 9.67 6.99
N ASP A 226 23.65 10.89 6.63
CA ASP A 226 22.34 11.50 6.97
C ASP A 226 21.16 10.72 6.39
N TRP A 227 21.43 9.89 5.39
CA TRP A 227 20.44 9.06 4.70
C TRP A 227 20.44 7.59 5.16
N MET A 228 21.11 7.27 6.27
CA MET A 228 20.99 5.97 6.94
C MET A 228 19.64 5.86 7.66
N LYS A 229 18.55 5.84 6.88
CA LYS A 229 17.18 5.80 7.36
C LYS A 229 16.25 5.08 6.36
N TYR A 230 15.11 4.65 6.84
CA TYR A 230 14.03 4.20 5.97
C TYR A 230 13.29 5.40 5.37
N VAL A 231 12.97 5.28 4.09
CA VAL A 231 12.05 6.18 3.39
C VAL A 231 10.80 5.37 3.11
N ASN A 232 9.70 5.76 3.71
CA ASN A 232 8.40 5.16 3.53
C ASN A 232 7.45 6.17 2.87
N SER A 233 6.36 5.68 2.30
CA SER A 233 5.30 6.53 1.77
C SER A 233 3.93 5.97 2.10
N ARG A 234 2.96 6.86 2.13
CA ARG A 234 1.53 6.52 2.17
C ARG A 234 0.74 7.46 1.28
N MET A 235 -0.42 6.99 0.82
CA MET A 235 -1.35 7.83 0.07
C MET A 235 -2.29 8.55 1.05
N GLU A 236 -2.35 9.88 0.96
CA GLU A 236 -3.29 10.70 1.73
C GLU A 236 -3.99 11.67 0.78
N ASN A 237 -5.31 11.57 0.69
CA ASN A 237 -6.13 12.45 -0.16
C ASN A 237 -5.64 12.54 -1.63
N GLY A 238 -5.14 11.44 -2.18
CA GLY A 238 -4.61 11.39 -3.55
C GLY A 238 -3.17 11.90 -3.71
N GLU A 239 -2.50 12.30 -2.61
CA GLU A 239 -1.11 12.72 -2.60
C GLU A 239 -0.22 11.68 -1.89
N ILE A 240 1.00 11.52 -2.39
CA ILE A 240 1.99 10.64 -1.77
C ILE A 240 2.74 11.44 -0.70
N LYS A 241 2.60 11.02 0.56
CA LYS A 241 3.33 11.58 1.70
C LYS A 241 4.52 10.71 2.03
N ILE A 242 5.69 11.32 2.09
CA ILE A 242 6.94 10.65 2.48
C ILE A 242 7.11 10.71 4.00
N LEU A 243 7.55 9.60 4.56
CA LEU A 243 7.83 9.41 5.98
C LEU A 243 9.27 8.91 6.13
N TYR A 244 10.04 9.55 6.99
CA TYR A 244 11.39 9.12 7.32
C TYR A 244 11.41 8.44 8.68
N ARG A 245 12.11 7.31 8.77
CA ARG A 245 12.27 6.57 10.02
C ARG A 245 13.72 6.16 10.19
N ASP A 246 14.19 6.18 11.43
CA ASP A 246 15.52 5.71 11.76
C ASP A 246 15.63 4.19 11.55
N LEU A 247 16.81 3.71 11.22
CA LEU A 247 17.08 2.28 11.14
C LEU A 247 16.86 1.63 12.50
N VAL A 248 16.30 0.42 12.50
CA VAL A 248 16.17 -0.38 13.73
C VAL A 248 17.54 -0.85 14.16
N THR A 249 17.95 -0.44 15.35
CA THR A 249 19.15 -0.89 16.02
C THR A 249 18.77 -1.63 17.30
N LYS A 250 19.71 -2.39 17.89
CA LYS A 250 19.45 -3.07 19.17
C LYS A 250 19.09 -2.08 20.30
N GLU A 251 19.53 -0.84 20.18
CA GLU A 251 19.33 0.20 21.21
C GLU A 251 17.97 0.90 21.10
N ASN A 252 17.36 0.91 19.89
CA ASN A 252 16.10 1.59 19.65
C ASN A 252 14.94 0.67 19.28
N ALA A 253 15.13 -0.66 19.26
CA ALA A 253 14.13 -1.64 18.86
C ALA A 253 12.81 -1.50 19.66
N ASP A 254 12.92 -1.45 20.99
CA ASP A 254 11.74 -1.33 21.88
C ASP A 254 10.98 -0.01 21.68
N LYS A 255 11.70 1.09 21.36
CA LYS A 255 11.07 2.39 21.12
C LYS A 255 10.34 2.44 19.79
N GLN A 256 10.86 1.76 18.78
CA GLN A 256 10.23 1.70 17.45
C GLN A 256 9.00 0.81 17.43
N GLU A 257 8.98 -0.25 18.21
CA GLU A 257 7.80 -1.11 18.36
C GLU A 257 6.63 -0.33 19.00
N THR A 258 6.94 0.50 20.01
CA THR A 258 5.95 1.37 20.65
C THR A 258 5.43 2.47 19.70
N ALA A 259 6.28 3.04 18.86
CA ALA A 259 5.90 4.05 17.86
C ALA A 259 5.02 3.47 16.76
N ASN A 260 5.34 2.27 16.27
CA ASN A 260 4.53 1.57 15.28
C ASN A 260 3.11 1.26 15.79
N THR A 261 2.98 0.95 17.08
CA THR A 261 1.69 0.69 17.73
C THR A 261 0.86 1.99 17.87
N ALA A 262 1.50 3.11 18.17
CA ALA A 262 0.84 4.41 18.29
C ALA A 262 0.33 4.97 16.95
N GLU A 263 1.07 4.75 15.86
CA GLU A 263 0.63 5.15 14.51
C GLU A 263 -0.55 4.31 13.99
N LYS A 264 -0.62 3.03 14.36
CA LYS A 264 -1.80 2.18 14.09
C LYS A 264 -3.07 2.76 14.73
N GLY A 265 -2.99 3.28 15.95
CA GLY A 265 -4.14 3.88 16.65
C GLY A 265 -4.53 5.29 16.17
N ALA A 266 -3.67 5.99 15.41
CA ALA A 266 -3.96 7.31 14.86
C ALA A 266 -4.68 7.28 13.50
N GLY A 267 -4.66 6.13 12.82
CA GLY A 267 -5.39 5.89 11.56
C GLY A 267 -6.88 5.60 11.74
N GLU A 268 -7.35 5.44 12.98
CA GLU A 268 -8.75 5.13 13.34
C GLU A 268 -9.60 6.36 13.71
N ARG A 269 -9.16 7.58 13.38
CA ARG A 269 -9.94 8.80 13.69
C ARG A 269 -10.28 9.60 12.44
#